data_20b584e1972bd3e38d69140d18ef3223
#
_entry.id   20b584e1972bd3e38d69140d18ef3223
#
_cell.length_a   1.000
_cell.length_b   1.000
_cell.length_c   1.000
_cell.angle_alpha   90.00
_cell.angle_beta   90.00
_cell.angle_gamma   90.00
#
_symmetry.space_group_name_H-M   'P 1'
#
loop_
_entity.id
_entity.type
_entity.pdbx_description
1 polymer ?
#
loop_
_entity_poly.entity_id
_entity_poly.type
_entity_poly.pdbx_seq_one_letter_code
_entity_poly.pdbx_strand_id
1 'polypeptide(L)'
;MTRYVSVLSCVVLLFLYLPAFAVWPPAQRITTGTNDNLHPSLSYYDGTRIDTACLVWQRSRTSGWDIYYSTNPTGLAWTTPQVLTIQADSNLTPAVAGFHSRWVCAWVNVHGGIQDIAFSRYQSGAWTSPFAISTDGFDEAEPATWIAANRDSIWVAWSSFRSGRWSIISRVYNGSSWSPEIPVVTSTGNNRAPRFFQYPRSKLLGLVWQGDVSGNWDVYLSRFQGGIWTPPVAITSGAQADIAPAPTNPYALGSYSQNTDLVWATDSLGNFEIFGTLVDSPSVRERITANDSSDAEPAALNFPLPIAGMAVNQPVLTAWTSRRDGNPNIYAQGWYEEAVDTSRATDSHPTVTAFIHNPYFCMWVVWQSNRDGNWNLFGTYTQFSVGIEGEGQGHHGRSENRLIASSPYRPGGRVTFLLPDGGMRKSLHFFDLQGKLLGEHYAERKAPGRYEFSWNGRDQEDHPLPSGLYFLRPEGSPVLHRLLLLR
;
A
#
# COMPACT_ATOMS: atom_id res chain seq x y z
N MET A 1 29.07 28.41 67.23
CA MET A 1 29.63 27.68 66.13
C MET A 1 28.52 26.84 65.52
N THR A 2 27.84 27.37 64.57
CA THR A 2 26.66 26.75 63.94
C THR A 2 27.09 26.27 62.52
N ARG A 3 27.11 24.97 62.32
CA ARG A 3 27.46 24.38 61.06
C ARG A 3 26.19 24.31 60.18
N TYR A 4 26.22 24.95 59.02
CA TYR A 4 25.24 24.79 57.94
C TYR A 4 25.54 23.51 57.20
N VAL A 5 24.56 22.61 57.14
CA VAL A 5 24.53 21.45 56.25
C VAL A 5 23.74 21.86 55.00
N SER A 6 24.43 21.99 53.89
CA SER A 6 23.79 22.20 52.57
C SER A 6 23.30 20.87 52.04
N VAL A 7 21.98 20.74 51.93
CA VAL A 7 21.32 19.62 51.23
C VAL A 7 21.37 19.90 49.74
N LEU A 8 22.16 19.10 49.04
CA LEU A 8 22.23 19.09 47.56
C LEU A 8 21.03 18.30 47.07
N SER A 9 19.98 18.98 46.59
CA SER A 9 18.85 18.35 45.92
C SER A 9 19.26 17.91 44.52
N CYS A 10 19.48 16.61 44.34
CA CYS A 10 19.54 15.99 42.99
C CYS A 10 18.16 16.01 42.38
N VAL A 11 17.94 16.94 41.45
CA VAL A 11 16.80 16.89 40.54
C VAL A 11 17.12 15.85 39.49
N VAL A 12 16.55 14.66 39.63
CA VAL A 12 16.53 13.66 38.59
C VAL A 12 15.53 14.13 37.52
N LEU A 13 16.04 14.71 36.44
CA LEU A 13 15.26 14.96 35.22
C LEU A 13 14.91 13.61 34.61
N LEU A 14 13.70 13.15 34.90
CA LEU A 14 13.07 12.06 34.13
C LEU A 14 12.82 12.60 32.72
N PHE A 15 13.69 12.28 31.78
CA PHE A 15 13.37 12.41 30.38
C PHE A 15 12.26 11.40 30.08
N LEU A 16 11.02 11.86 30.11
CA LEU A 16 9.92 11.17 29.45
C LEU A 16 10.26 11.17 27.96
N TYR A 17 10.76 10.05 27.48
CA TYR A 17 10.72 9.73 26.07
C TYR A 17 9.25 9.75 25.67
N LEU A 18 8.79 10.86 25.10
CA LEU A 18 7.56 10.86 24.33
C LEU A 18 7.82 9.94 23.14
N PRO A 19 7.02 8.90 22.93
CA PRO A 19 7.19 8.04 21.77
C PRO A 19 7.12 8.93 20.53
N ALA A 20 8.05 8.74 19.60
CA ALA A 20 7.97 9.31 18.28
C ALA A 20 6.56 8.99 17.74
N PHE A 21 5.84 10.02 17.29
CA PHE A 21 4.47 9.85 16.81
C PHE A 21 4.47 8.80 15.72
N ALA A 22 3.77 7.69 15.96
CA ALA A 22 3.54 6.67 14.96
C ALA A 22 2.96 7.36 13.72
N VAL A 23 3.57 7.14 12.57
CA VAL A 23 3.07 7.65 11.28
C VAL A 23 1.69 7.05 10.97
N TRP A 24 1.42 5.87 11.59
CA TRP A 24 0.18 5.15 11.45
C TRP A 24 -0.75 5.40 12.66
N PRO A 25 -1.97 5.92 12.44
CA PRO A 25 -3.00 5.97 13.48
C PRO A 25 -3.34 4.58 14.02
N PRO A 26 -3.92 4.49 15.23
CA PRO A 26 -4.36 3.22 15.77
C PRO A 26 -5.24 2.44 14.78
N ALA A 27 -5.03 1.13 14.73
CA ALA A 27 -5.76 0.24 13.84
C ALA A 27 -7.28 0.32 14.08
N GLN A 28 -8.04 0.42 13.00
CA GLN A 28 -9.49 0.38 12.98
C GLN A 28 -9.95 -1.03 12.63
N ARG A 29 -10.94 -1.52 13.36
CA ARG A 29 -11.61 -2.78 13.01
C ARG A 29 -12.56 -2.55 11.84
N ILE A 30 -12.36 -3.31 10.75
CA ILE A 30 -13.18 -3.20 9.52
C ILE A 30 -14.34 -4.20 9.54
N THR A 31 -14.10 -5.42 10.01
CA THR A 31 -15.14 -6.46 10.08
C THR A 31 -15.56 -6.74 11.52
N THR A 32 -16.79 -7.17 11.70
CA THR A 32 -17.39 -7.44 13.02
C THR A 32 -18.11 -8.79 13.01
N GLY A 33 -18.38 -9.31 14.21
CA GLY A 33 -19.10 -10.57 14.42
C GLY A 33 -18.16 -11.72 14.79
N THR A 34 -18.69 -12.93 14.81
CA THR A 34 -18.03 -14.16 15.27
C THR A 34 -17.49 -15.03 14.13
N ASN A 35 -17.74 -14.65 12.89
CA ASN A 35 -17.24 -15.36 11.71
C ASN A 35 -15.81 -14.93 11.41
N ASP A 36 -14.98 -15.88 10.98
CA ASP A 36 -13.63 -15.59 10.51
C ASP A 36 -13.65 -14.82 9.19
N ASN A 37 -12.81 -13.82 9.10
CA ASN A 37 -12.59 -12.98 7.91
C ASN A 37 -11.11 -13.05 7.55
N LEU A 38 -10.80 -13.61 6.37
CA LEU A 38 -9.44 -13.98 5.96
C LEU A 38 -9.16 -13.55 4.51
N HIS A 39 -7.88 -13.54 4.16
CA HIS A 39 -7.38 -13.27 2.81
C HIS A 39 -7.90 -11.94 2.22
N PRO A 40 -7.62 -10.80 2.85
CA PRO A 40 -8.01 -9.52 2.31
C PRO A 40 -7.27 -9.24 1.00
N SER A 41 -7.98 -8.72 0.01
CA SER A 41 -7.42 -8.19 -1.22
C SER A 41 -7.97 -6.79 -1.45
N LEU A 42 -7.10 -5.85 -1.77
CA LEU A 42 -7.40 -4.43 -1.78
C LEU A 42 -6.97 -3.80 -3.11
N SER A 43 -7.86 -3.03 -3.69
CA SER A 43 -7.57 -2.24 -4.88
C SER A 43 -8.35 -0.93 -4.87
N TYR A 44 -7.95 0.01 -5.71
CA TYR A 44 -8.71 1.24 -5.94
C TYR A 44 -9.03 1.40 -7.43
N TYR A 45 -9.96 2.29 -7.74
CA TYR A 45 -10.11 2.83 -9.08
C TYR A 45 -10.06 4.37 -9.05
N ASP A 46 -9.51 4.96 -10.10
CA ASP A 46 -9.56 6.40 -10.33
C ASP A 46 -10.95 6.78 -10.86
N GLY A 47 -11.74 7.48 -10.04
CA GLY A 47 -12.96 8.13 -10.47
C GLY A 47 -12.66 9.44 -11.21
N THR A 48 -13.62 9.97 -11.94
CA THR A 48 -13.46 11.29 -12.62
C THR A 48 -13.34 12.46 -11.64
N ARG A 49 -13.65 12.24 -10.36
CA ARG A 49 -13.59 13.27 -9.29
C ARG A 49 -13.16 12.73 -7.93
N ILE A 50 -13.44 11.49 -7.63
CA ILE A 50 -13.16 10.85 -6.34
C ILE A 50 -12.76 9.42 -6.61
N ASP A 51 -11.57 9.05 -6.16
CA ASP A 51 -11.12 7.67 -6.17
C ASP A 51 -11.81 6.90 -5.04
N THR A 52 -12.08 5.64 -5.28
CA THR A 52 -12.72 4.75 -4.30
C THR A 52 -11.92 3.47 -4.18
N ALA A 53 -11.64 3.04 -2.95
CA ALA A 53 -11.04 1.74 -2.71
C ALA A 53 -12.11 0.66 -2.53
N CYS A 54 -11.79 -0.57 -2.95
CA CYS A 54 -12.58 -1.77 -2.73
C CYS A 54 -11.72 -2.82 -2.03
N LEU A 55 -12.23 -3.32 -0.92
CA LEU A 55 -11.68 -4.42 -0.16
C LEU A 55 -12.59 -5.63 -0.34
N VAL A 56 -12.01 -6.78 -0.71
CA VAL A 56 -12.69 -8.07 -0.76
C VAL A 56 -12.00 -9.06 0.17
N TRP A 57 -12.75 -10.01 0.71
CA TRP A 57 -12.21 -11.05 1.59
C TRP A 57 -13.12 -12.26 1.63
N GLN A 58 -12.62 -13.39 2.11
CA GLN A 58 -13.45 -14.54 2.43
C GLN A 58 -13.94 -14.46 3.87
N ARG A 59 -15.23 -14.77 4.09
CA ARG A 59 -15.85 -14.84 5.40
C ARG A 59 -16.45 -16.21 5.64
N SER A 60 -16.15 -16.82 6.81
CA SER A 60 -16.69 -18.12 7.17
C SER A 60 -18.19 -18.05 7.40
N ARG A 61 -18.87 -19.15 7.12
CA ARG A 61 -20.27 -19.43 7.48
C ARG A 61 -20.36 -20.85 8.04
N THR A 62 -21.54 -21.28 8.45
CA THR A 62 -21.73 -22.60 9.09
C THR A 62 -21.19 -23.76 8.24
N SER A 63 -21.23 -23.67 6.91
CA SER A 63 -20.85 -24.77 6.01
C SER A 63 -19.98 -24.28 4.85
N GLY A 64 -18.96 -23.45 5.10
CA GLY A 64 -18.06 -22.99 4.07
C GLY A 64 -17.73 -21.50 4.18
N TRP A 65 -17.43 -20.88 3.04
CA TRP A 65 -16.96 -19.50 2.95
C TRP A 65 -17.69 -18.74 1.84
N ASP A 66 -17.93 -17.46 2.07
CA ASP A 66 -18.42 -16.53 1.06
C ASP A 66 -17.45 -15.39 0.84
N ILE A 67 -17.48 -14.80 -0.34
CA ILE A 67 -16.75 -13.56 -0.63
C ILE A 67 -17.63 -12.37 -0.20
N TYR A 68 -17.02 -11.52 0.61
CA TYR A 68 -17.57 -10.25 1.05
C TYR A 68 -16.75 -9.10 0.46
N TYR A 69 -17.37 -7.93 0.42
CA TYR A 69 -16.69 -6.70 0.02
C TYR A 69 -17.14 -5.50 0.85
N SER A 70 -16.31 -4.49 0.87
CA SER A 70 -16.60 -3.16 1.39
C SER A 70 -15.88 -2.12 0.53
N THR A 71 -16.41 -0.92 0.48
CA THR A 71 -15.80 0.18 -0.27
C THR A 71 -15.42 1.32 0.65
N ASN A 72 -14.43 2.10 0.25
CA ASN A 72 -14.04 3.31 0.96
C ASN A 72 -14.11 4.52 0.01
N PRO A 73 -15.27 5.16 -0.07
CA PRO A 73 -15.48 6.30 -0.97
C PRO A 73 -14.98 7.63 -0.41
N THR A 74 -14.59 7.67 0.86
CA THR A 74 -14.20 8.90 1.56
C THR A 74 -12.71 8.99 1.89
N GLY A 75 -11.95 7.93 1.65
CA GLY A 75 -10.58 7.81 2.11
C GLY A 75 -10.43 7.50 3.60
N LEU A 76 -11.48 7.66 4.40
CA LEU A 76 -11.43 7.60 5.86
C LEU A 76 -12.15 6.40 6.47
N ALA A 77 -13.24 5.95 5.86
CA ALA A 77 -14.11 4.96 6.44
C ALA A 77 -14.61 3.94 5.41
N TRP A 78 -14.71 2.70 5.85
CA TRP A 78 -15.25 1.58 5.09
C TRP A 78 -16.77 1.50 5.22
N THR A 79 -17.45 1.21 4.13
CA THR A 79 -18.91 0.93 4.15
C THR A 79 -19.19 -0.36 4.89
N THR A 80 -20.46 -0.56 5.30
CA THR A 80 -20.89 -1.83 5.88
C THR A 80 -20.60 -2.98 4.92
N PRO A 81 -19.96 -4.08 5.40
CA PRO A 81 -19.68 -5.26 4.59
C PRO A 81 -20.90 -5.81 3.88
N GLN A 82 -20.77 -6.14 2.62
CA GLN A 82 -21.81 -6.74 1.78
C GLN A 82 -21.30 -8.07 1.22
N VAL A 83 -22.21 -9.02 1.01
CA VAL A 83 -21.89 -10.31 0.41
C VAL A 83 -21.84 -10.18 -1.11
N LEU A 84 -20.79 -10.74 -1.71
CA LEU A 84 -20.66 -10.85 -3.17
C LEU A 84 -21.19 -12.20 -3.67
N THR A 85 -20.96 -13.28 -2.91
CA THR A 85 -21.40 -14.65 -3.26
C THR A 85 -22.49 -15.12 -2.29
N ILE A 86 -23.56 -15.70 -2.80
CA ILE A 86 -24.71 -16.21 -2.02
C ILE A 86 -25.04 -17.67 -2.37
N GLN A 87 -24.07 -18.39 -2.92
CA GLN A 87 -24.26 -19.78 -3.37
C GLN A 87 -23.92 -20.78 -2.26
N ALA A 88 -24.35 -22.04 -2.46
CA ALA A 88 -24.07 -23.12 -1.50
C ALA A 88 -22.60 -23.53 -1.45
N ASP A 89 -21.84 -23.23 -2.49
CA ASP A 89 -20.43 -23.56 -2.64
C ASP A 89 -19.52 -22.76 -1.72
N SER A 90 -18.32 -23.26 -1.47
CA SER A 90 -17.30 -22.54 -0.70
C SER A 90 -16.48 -21.62 -1.62
N ASN A 91 -16.32 -20.36 -1.25
CA ASN A 91 -15.63 -19.33 -2.04
C ASN A 91 -14.42 -18.81 -1.27
N LEU A 92 -13.22 -18.91 -1.85
CA LEU A 92 -11.94 -18.73 -1.16
C LEU A 92 -11.02 -17.77 -1.92
N THR A 93 -10.05 -17.20 -1.20
CA THR A 93 -8.90 -16.46 -1.73
C THR A 93 -9.23 -15.48 -2.85
N PRO A 94 -10.04 -14.45 -2.59
CA PRO A 94 -10.42 -13.48 -3.62
C PRO A 94 -9.25 -12.58 -4.01
N ALA A 95 -9.24 -12.17 -5.28
CA ALA A 95 -8.36 -11.14 -5.82
C ALA A 95 -9.18 -10.06 -6.52
N VAL A 96 -8.97 -8.79 -6.15
CA VAL A 96 -9.67 -7.64 -6.73
C VAL A 96 -8.71 -6.75 -7.51
N ALA A 97 -9.18 -6.24 -8.65
CA ALA A 97 -8.52 -5.16 -9.37
C ALA A 97 -9.54 -4.07 -9.71
N GLY A 98 -9.09 -2.80 -9.65
CA GLY A 98 -9.90 -1.64 -9.97
C GLY A 98 -9.24 -0.76 -11.03
N PHE A 99 -10.04 -0.20 -11.95
CA PHE A 99 -9.59 0.79 -12.92
C PHE A 99 -10.80 1.57 -13.48
N HIS A 100 -10.74 2.89 -13.50
CA HIS A 100 -11.73 3.79 -14.10
C HIS A 100 -13.19 3.44 -13.76
N SER A 101 -13.56 3.53 -12.48
CA SER A 101 -14.92 3.28 -11.98
C SER A 101 -15.42 1.84 -12.17
N ARG A 102 -14.52 0.87 -12.31
CA ARG A 102 -14.84 -0.56 -12.44
C ARG A 102 -13.99 -1.36 -11.48
N TRP A 103 -14.60 -2.40 -10.90
CA TRP A 103 -13.87 -3.45 -10.20
C TRP A 103 -14.15 -4.79 -10.84
N VAL A 104 -13.18 -5.66 -10.73
CA VAL A 104 -13.31 -7.07 -11.05
C VAL A 104 -12.79 -7.89 -9.88
N CYS A 105 -13.44 -9.00 -9.61
CA CYS A 105 -13.03 -9.93 -8.58
C CYS A 105 -13.02 -11.35 -9.17
N ALA A 106 -11.93 -12.08 -8.91
CA ALA A 106 -11.85 -13.51 -9.14
C ALA A 106 -11.58 -14.21 -7.81
N TRP A 107 -12.06 -15.42 -7.65
CA TRP A 107 -11.88 -16.24 -6.46
C TRP A 107 -11.91 -17.73 -6.79
N VAL A 108 -11.46 -18.56 -5.86
CA VAL A 108 -11.62 -20.00 -5.96
C VAL A 108 -13.01 -20.40 -5.50
N ASN A 109 -13.79 -21.04 -6.35
CA ASN A 109 -15.08 -21.64 -6.02
C ASN A 109 -14.90 -23.15 -5.87
N VAL A 110 -15.29 -23.71 -4.74
CA VAL A 110 -15.16 -25.15 -4.43
C VAL A 110 -16.52 -25.80 -4.59
N HIS A 111 -16.73 -26.51 -5.69
CA HIS A 111 -17.96 -27.23 -5.99
C HIS A 111 -17.70 -28.73 -6.17
N GLY A 112 -18.38 -29.58 -5.42
CA GLY A 112 -18.20 -31.03 -5.53
C GLY A 112 -16.79 -31.54 -5.23
N GLY A 113 -15.96 -30.77 -4.53
CA GLY A 113 -14.58 -31.09 -4.22
C GLY A 113 -13.57 -30.63 -5.28
N ILE A 114 -14.01 -30.03 -6.37
CA ILE A 114 -13.18 -29.42 -7.42
C ILE A 114 -13.08 -27.93 -7.16
N GLN A 115 -11.91 -27.35 -7.38
CA GLN A 115 -11.61 -25.93 -7.23
C GLN A 115 -11.56 -25.26 -8.61
N ASP A 116 -12.53 -24.43 -8.93
CA ASP A 116 -12.60 -23.65 -10.15
C ASP A 116 -12.37 -22.16 -9.87
N ILE A 117 -11.95 -21.40 -10.88
CA ILE A 117 -11.91 -19.95 -10.80
C ILE A 117 -13.26 -19.35 -11.19
N ALA A 118 -13.92 -18.70 -10.25
CA ALA A 118 -15.11 -17.90 -10.47
C ALA A 118 -14.76 -16.41 -10.57
N PHE A 119 -15.64 -15.65 -11.20
CA PHE A 119 -15.42 -14.25 -11.54
C PHE A 119 -16.70 -13.45 -11.45
N SER A 120 -16.58 -12.18 -11.06
CA SER A 120 -17.62 -11.15 -11.17
C SER A 120 -17.00 -9.79 -11.46
N ARG A 121 -17.77 -8.90 -12.00
CA ARG A 121 -17.37 -7.50 -12.25
C ARG A 121 -18.40 -6.54 -11.69
N TYR A 122 -17.92 -5.44 -11.15
CA TYR A 122 -18.76 -4.34 -10.66
C TYR A 122 -19.00 -3.34 -11.79
N GLN A 123 -20.25 -3.15 -12.15
CA GLN A 123 -20.66 -2.19 -13.15
C GLN A 123 -22.06 -1.66 -12.86
N SER A 124 -22.31 -0.39 -13.19
CA SER A 124 -23.62 0.26 -12.97
C SER A 124 -24.11 0.18 -11.51
N GLY A 125 -23.20 0.18 -10.55
CA GLY A 125 -23.53 0.20 -9.11
C GLY A 125 -23.72 -1.17 -8.46
N ALA A 126 -23.50 -2.27 -9.18
CA ALA A 126 -23.70 -3.63 -8.66
C ALA A 126 -22.68 -4.63 -9.23
N TRP A 127 -22.42 -5.70 -8.49
CA TRP A 127 -21.71 -6.87 -8.97
C TRP A 127 -22.58 -7.70 -9.89
N THR A 128 -22.03 -8.16 -11.00
CA THR A 128 -22.72 -9.13 -11.89
C THR A 128 -22.86 -10.47 -11.18
N SER A 129 -23.82 -11.31 -11.64
CA SER A 129 -23.90 -12.69 -11.16
C SER A 129 -22.56 -13.40 -11.39
N PRO A 130 -22.03 -14.13 -10.37
CA PRO A 130 -20.82 -14.93 -10.53
C PRO A 130 -20.93 -15.97 -11.65
N PHE A 131 -19.82 -16.22 -12.34
CA PHE A 131 -19.70 -17.32 -13.30
C PHE A 131 -18.29 -17.91 -13.29
N ALA A 132 -18.16 -19.19 -13.61
CA ALA A 132 -16.88 -19.87 -13.68
C ALA A 132 -16.14 -19.49 -14.97
N ILE A 133 -14.85 -19.22 -14.87
CA ILE A 133 -13.94 -18.97 -16.00
C ILE A 133 -12.96 -20.12 -16.25
N SER A 134 -12.82 -21.05 -15.30
CA SER A 134 -12.24 -22.37 -15.49
C SER A 134 -13.32 -23.43 -15.24
N THR A 135 -13.35 -24.51 -16.00
CA THR A 135 -14.36 -25.59 -15.90
C THR A 135 -13.81 -26.91 -16.45
N ASP A 136 -12.49 -27.07 -16.41
CA ASP A 136 -11.81 -28.21 -17.04
C ASP A 136 -11.56 -29.39 -16.09
N GLY A 137 -11.98 -29.27 -14.82
CA GLY A 137 -11.90 -30.33 -13.80
C GLY A 137 -10.52 -30.46 -13.15
N PHE A 138 -9.64 -29.49 -13.35
CA PHE A 138 -8.39 -29.36 -12.58
C PHE A 138 -8.60 -28.54 -11.32
N ASP A 139 -7.73 -28.75 -10.31
CA ASP A 139 -7.74 -27.88 -9.13
C ASP A 139 -7.04 -26.55 -9.46
N GLU A 140 -7.76 -25.48 -9.21
CA GLU A 140 -7.33 -24.10 -9.48
C GLU A 140 -7.13 -23.33 -8.16
N ALA A 141 -6.12 -22.47 -8.10
CA ALA A 141 -5.77 -21.71 -6.91
C ALA A 141 -5.18 -20.34 -7.23
N GLU A 142 -5.12 -19.48 -6.20
CA GLU A 142 -4.34 -18.24 -6.17
C GLU A 142 -4.64 -17.31 -7.36
N PRO A 143 -5.91 -16.93 -7.60
CA PRO A 143 -6.22 -16.05 -8.72
C PRO A 143 -5.58 -14.69 -8.58
N ALA A 144 -5.24 -14.09 -9.70
CA ALA A 144 -4.85 -12.70 -9.85
C ALA A 144 -5.68 -12.03 -10.92
N THR A 145 -6.02 -10.78 -10.73
CA THR A 145 -6.85 -10.00 -11.67
C THR A 145 -6.13 -8.73 -12.12
N TRP A 146 -6.45 -8.30 -13.34
CA TRP A 146 -5.93 -7.06 -13.92
C TRP A 146 -6.95 -6.43 -14.88
N ILE A 147 -7.06 -5.10 -14.87
CA ILE A 147 -7.84 -4.35 -15.86
C ILE A 147 -6.87 -3.53 -16.71
N ALA A 148 -6.86 -3.71 -18.02
CA ALA A 148 -5.99 -2.94 -18.89
C ALA A 148 -6.44 -1.48 -19.04
N ALA A 149 -5.49 -0.59 -19.31
CA ALA A 149 -5.75 0.84 -19.45
C ALA A 149 -6.70 1.21 -20.62
N ASN A 150 -6.86 0.33 -21.61
CA ASN A 150 -7.84 0.49 -22.68
C ASN A 150 -9.30 0.27 -22.22
N ARG A 151 -9.51 -0.09 -20.96
CA ARG A 151 -10.80 -0.34 -20.26
C ARG A 151 -11.60 -1.55 -20.72
N ASP A 152 -11.23 -2.20 -21.80
CA ASP A 152 -12.02 -3.29 -22.40
C ASP A 152 -11.43 -4.66 -22.13
N SER A 153 -10.14 -4.74 -21.80
CA SER A 153 -9.47 -6.01 -21.54
C SER A 153 -9.35 -6.25 -20.04
N ILE A 154 -9.88 -7.38 -19.59
CA ILE A 154 -9.76 -7.88 -18.22
C ILE A 154 -8.96 -9.17 -18.26
N TRP A 155 -7.91 -9.25 -17.46
CA TRP A 155 -7.08 -10.43 -17.35
C TRP A 155 -7.30 -11.12 -16.02
N VAL A 156 -7.33 -12.44 -16.07
CA VAL A 156 -7.25 -13.30 -14.89
C VAL A 156 -6.18 -14.34 -15.13
N ALA A 157 -5.32 -14.55 -14.14
CA ALA A 157 -4.33 -15.62 -14.11
C ALA A 157 -4.47 -16.41 -12.81
N TRP A 158 -4.10 -17.66 -12.82
CA TRP A 158 -4.21 -18.54 -11.66
C TRP A 158 -3.20 -19.70 -11.72
N SER A 159 -3.00 -20.33 -10.57
CA SER A 159 -2.26 -21.58 -10.47
C SER A 159 -3.19 -22.74 -10.76
N SER A 160 -2.82 -23.63 -11.69
CA SER A 160 -3.62 -24.77 -12.15
C SER A 160 -2.85 -26.08 -11.93
N PHE A 161 -3.44 -27.04 -11.21
CA PHE A 161 -2.79 -28.31 -10.94
C PHE A 161 -3.04 -29.31 -12.06
N ARG A 162 -2.05 -29.48 -12.95
CA ARG A 162 -2.15 -30.31 -14.15
C ARG A 162 -0.97 -31.27 -14.23
N SER A 163 -1.24 -32.54 -14.56
CA SER A 163 -0.19 -33.54 -14.72
C SER A 163 0.74 -33.67 -13.51
N GLY A 164 0.18 -33.54 -12.29
CA GLY A 164 0.90 -33.71 -11.03
C GLY A 164 1.74 -32.51 -10.58
N ARG A 165 1.55 -31.32 -11.18
CA ARG A 165 2.27 -30.11 -10.84
C ARG A 165 1.43 -28.84 -11.07
N TRP A 166 1.84 -27.76 -10.43
CA TRP A 166 1.23 -26.46 -10.61
C TRP A 166 1.80 -25.72 -11.83
N SER A 167 0.94 -25.23 -12.69
CA SER A 167 1.25 -24.40 -13.85
C SER A 167 0.52 -23.06 -13.74
N ILE A 168 0.96 -22.03 -14.45
CA ILE A 168 0.23 -20.76 -14.53
C ILE A 168 -0.54 -20.67 -15.83
N ILE A 169 -1.83 -20.45 -15.69
CA ILE A 169 -2.78 -20.26 -16.80
C ILE A 169 -3.35 -18.85 -16.72
N SER A 170 -3.73 -18.29 -17.85
CA SER A 170 -4.42 -17.01 -17.93
C SER A 170 -5.56 -17.02 -18.94
N ARG A 171 -6.51 -16.11 -18.77
CA ARG A 171 -7.54 -15.76 -19.77
C ARG A 171 -7.70 -14.26 -19.85
N VAL A 172 -8.12 -13.77 -21.00
CA VAL A 172 -8.44 -12.37 -21.22
C VAL A 172 -9.88 -12.20 -21.72
N TYR A 173 -10.61 -11.30 -21.11
CA TYR A 173 -11.88 -10.80 -21.63
C TYR A 173 -11.61 -9.58 -22.51
N ASN A 174 -12.08 -9.57 -23.75
CA ASN A 174 -11.81 -8.53 -24.74
C ASN A 174 -12.91 -7.46 -24.86
N GLY A 175 -13.81 -7.41 -23.87
CA GLY A 175 -15.00 -6.54 -23.89
C GLY A 175 -16.29 -7.26 -24.32
N SER A 176 -16.19 -8.40 -25.04
CA SER A 176 -17.33 -9.20 -25.51
C SER A 176 -17.28 -10.65 -25.06
N SER A 177 -16.13 -11.28 -25.12
CA SER A 177 -15.95 -12.70 -24.79
C SER A 177 -14.61 -12.97 -24.09
N TRP A 178 -14.53 -14.08 -23.36
CA TRP A 178 -13.29 -14.61 -22.83
C TRP A 178 -12.51 -15.36 -23.90
N SER A 179 -11.19 -15.22 -23.91
CA SER A 179 -10.31 -16.05 -24.73
C SER A 179 -10.37 -17.52 -24.27
N PRO A 180 -9.92 -18.46 -25.08
CA PRO A 180 -9.44 -19.74 -24.55
C PRO A 180 -8.38 -19.54 -23.49
N GLU A 181 -8.05 -20.58 -22.75
CA GLU A 181 -6.91 -20.57 -21.83
C GLU A 181 -5.61 -20.29 -22.58
N ILE A 182 -4.80 -19.45 -21.99
CA ILE A 182 -3.47 -19.06 -22.48
C ILE A 182 -2.45 -19.50 -21.45
N PRO A 183 -1.70 -20.60 -21.69
CA PRO A 183 -0.65 -21.01 -20.79
C PRO A 183 0.43 -19.91 -20.66
N VAL A 184 0.80 -19.57 -19.43
CA VAL A 184 1.91 -18.67 -19.14
C VAL A 184 3.19 -19.48 -18.97
N VAL A 185 3.12 -20.54 -18.19
CA VAL A 185 4.20 -21.48 -17.98
C VAL A 185 3.65 -22.89 -17.75
N THR A 186 4.31 -23.87 -18.38
CA THR A 186 4.04 -25.30 -18.26
C THR A 186 5.34 -26.08 -18.07
N SER A 187 6.27 -25.51 -17.28
CA SER A 187 7.59 -26.08 -17.03
C SER A 187 7.56 -27.35 -16.16
N THR A 188 8.71 -27.97 -15.95
CA THR A 188 8.84 -29.21 -15.20
C THR A 188 8.65 -29.05 -13.67
N GLY A 189 8.72 -27.83 -13.12
CA GLY A 189 8.51 -27.54 -11.70
C GLY A 189 7.09 -27.06 -11.40
N ASN A 190 6.81 -26.79 -10.13
CA ASN A 190 5.61 -26.11 -9.67
C ASN A 190 5.75 -24.61 -9.88
N ASN A 191 4.68 -23.97 -10.32
CA ASN A 191 4.61 -22.53 -10.52
C ASN A 191 3.34 -22.02 -9.88
N ARG A 192 3.46 -21.07 -8.92
CA ARG A 192 2.35 -20.64 -8.05
C ARG A 192 2.34 -19.13 -7.79
N ALA A 193 1.23 -18.65 -7.26
CA ALA A 193 1.02 -17.28 -6.80
C ALA A 193 1.30 -16.20 -7.87
N PRO A 194 0.63 -16.26 -9.03
CA PRO A 194 0.82 -15.25 -10.07
C PRO A 194 0.38 -13.87 -9.62
N ARG A 195 1.07 -12.82 -10.08
CA ARG A 195 0.73 -11.42 -9.85
C ARG A 195 0.95 -10.62 -11.13
N PHE A 196 -0.05 -9.87 -11.53
CA PHE A 196 0.06 -8.96 -12.67
C PHE A 196 0.79 -7.66 -12.29
N PHE A 197 1.48 -7.10 -13.28
CA PHE A 197 2.00 -5.73 -13.23
C PHE A 197 2.10 -5.16 -14.64
N GLN A 198 2.29 -3.85 -14.72
CA GLN A 198 2.55 -3.18 -15.99
C GLN A 198 3.99 -2.65 -16.00
N TYR A 199 4.73 -3.01 -17.03
CA TYR A 199 6.07 -2.46 -17.23
C TYR A 199 6.03 -0.93 -17.31
N PRO A 200 6.79 -0.22 -16.47
CA PRO A 200 6.68 1.24 -16.40
C PRO A 200 6.99 1.91 -17.74
N ARG A 201 8.03 1.48 -18.44
CA ARG A 201 8.50 2.11 -19.69
C ARG A 201 7.74 1.64 -20.93
N SER A 202 7.63 0.33 -21.12
CA SER A 202 7.03 -0.24 -22.33
C SER A 202 5.51 -0.33 -22.27
N LYS A 203 4.90 -0.15 -21.11
CA LYS A 203 3.46 -0.35 -20.84
C LYS A 203 2.96 -1.76 -21.18
N LEU A 204 3.87 -2.71 -21.40
CA LEU A 204 3.51 -4.11 -21.61
C LEU A 204 2.96 -4.71 -20.31
N LEU A 205 2.03 -5.62 -20.46
CA LEU A 205 1.55 -6.43 -19.34
C LEU A 205 2.60 -7.47 -18.99
N GLY A 206 2.92 -7.56 -17.71
CA GLY A 206 3.80 -8.56 -17.13
C GLY A 206 3.07 -9.43 -16.11
N LEU A 207 3.59 -10.61 -15.89
CA LEU A 207 3.18 -11.53 -14.82
C LEU A 207 4.43 -12.04 -14.12
N VAL A 208 4.42 -11.98 -12.79
CA VAL A 208 5.44 -12.59 -11.93
C VAL A 208 4.81 -13.71 -11.12
N TRP A 209 5.60 -14.70 -10.74
CA TRP A 209 5.18 -15.84 -9.91
C TRP A 209 6.38 -16.46 -9.22
N GLN A 210 6.15 -17.35 -8.27
CA GLN A 210 7.19 -18.20 -7.70
C GLN A 210 7.17 -19.58 -8.34
N GLY A 211 8.36 -20.14 -8.61
CA GLY A 211 8.50 -21.48 -9.22
C GLY A 211 9.67 -22.26 -8.64
N ASP A 212 9.56 -23.58 -8.57
CA ASP A 212 10.60 -24.47 -8.04
C ASP A 212 11.38 -25.23 -9.14
N VAL A 213 11.38 -24.68 -10.36
CA VAL A 213 11.97 -25.30 -11.57
C VAL A 213 13.46 -25.63 -11.39
N SER A 214 14.18 -24.80 -10.62
CA SER A 214 15.62 -24.95 -10.30
C SER A 214 15.91 -25.90 -9.12
N GLY A 215 14.87 -26.43 -8.47
CA GLY A 215 14.99 -27.30 -7.28
C GLY A 215 14.75 -26.57 -5.95
N ASN A 216 14.62 -25.25 -5.97
CA ASN A 216 14.15 -24.39 -4.90
C ASN A 216 13.20 -23.32 -5.47
N TRP A 217 12.52 -22.58 -4.61
CA TRP A 217 11.62 -21.51 -5.04
C TRP A 217 12.40 -20.29 -5.51
N ASP A 218 12.18 -19.88 -6.74
CA ASP A 218 12.68 -18.64 -7.33
C ASP A 218 11.54 -17.81 -7.89
N VAL A 219 11.79 -16.51 -8.09
CA VAL A 219 10.85 -15.58 -8.72
C VAL A 219 11.08 -15.55 -10.22
N TYR A 220 10.02 -15.80 -10.98
CA TYR A 220 9.99 -15.79 -12.44
C TYR A 220 9.09 -14.69 -12.99
N LEU A 221 9.30 -14.36 -14.24
CA LEU A 221 8.64 -13.29 -14.95
C LEU A 221 8.37 -13.70 -16.41
N SER A 222 7.20 -13.29 -16.92
CA SER A 222 6.88 -13.30 -18.35
C SER A 222 6.21 -12.01 -18.78
N ARG A 223 6.31 -11.67 -20.08
CA ARG A 223 5.70 -10.50 -20.72
C ARG A 223 4.65 -10.96 -21.72
N PHE A 224 3.51 -10.29 -21.78
CA PHE A 224 2.55 -10.52 -22.84
C PHE A 224 2.88 -9.64 -24.04
N GLN A 225 3.29 -10.25 -25.12
CA GLN A 225 3.69 -9.56 -26.35
C GLN A 225 3.32 -10.37 -27.60
N GLY A 226 2.78 -9.71 -28.62
CA GLY A 226 2.42 -10.39 -29.86
C GLY A 226 1.29 -11.44 -29.73
N GLY A 227 0.45 -11.34 -28.69
CA GLY A 227 -0.65 -12.27 -28.45
C GLY A 227 -0.29 -13.51 -27.62
N ILE A 228 0.94 -13.63 -27.15
CA ILE A 228 1.46 -14.75 -26.36
C ILE A 228 2.29 -14.27 -25.17
N TRP A 229 2.45 -15.13 -24.18
CA TRP A 229 3.41 -14.94 -23.11
C TRP A 229 4.81 -15.33 -23.59
N THR A 230 5.81 -14.49 -23.30
CA THR A 230 7.21 -14.81 -23.60
C THR A 230 7.68 -15.98 -22.72
N PRO A 231 8.74 -16.71 -23.12
CA PRO A 231 9.35 -17.69 -22.23
C PRO A 231 9.69 -17.08 -20.86
N PRO A 232 9.52 -17.85 -19.76
CA PRO A 232 9.85 -17.41 -18.41
C PRO A 232 11.32 -16.95 -18.28
N VAL A 233 11.52 -15.86 -17.56
CA VAL A 233 12.85 -15.37 -17.17
C VAL A 233 12.94 -15.41 -15.65
N ALA A 234 14.01 -16.03 -15.11
CA ALA A 234 14.29 -16.01 -13.68
C ALA A 234 14.74 -14.60 -13.25
N ILE A 235 14.08 -14.04 -12.28
CA ILE A 235 14.46 -12.79 -11.59
C ILE A 235 15.45 -13.10 -10.48
N THR A 236 15.22 -14.22 -9.77
CA THR A 236 16.10 -14.72 -8.74
C THR A 236 16.67 -16.07 -9.14
N SER A 237 17.76 -16.45 -8.50
CA SER A 237 18.43 -17.74 -8.71
C SER A 237 19.38 -17.99 -7.55
N GLY A 238 19.63 -19.24 -7.22
CA GLY A 238 20.54 -19.62 -6.15
C GLY A 238 20.02 -20.82 -5.36
N ALA A 239 20.49 -21.00 -4.13
CA ALA A 239 20.08 -22.09 -3.26
C ALA A 239 19.01 -21.67 -2.24
N GLN A 240 18.77 -20.38 -2.11
CA GLN A 240 17.79 -19.78 -1.20
C GLN A 240 16.37 -19.87 -1.78
N ALA A 241 15.38 -19.86 -0.88
CA ALA A 241 14.00 -19.76 -1.28
C ALA A 241 13.59 -18.28 -1.46
N ASP A 242 13.16 -17.93 -2.67
CA ASP A 242 12.62 -16.61 -3.03
C ASP A 242 11.12 -16.78 -3.33
N ILE A 243 10.26 -16.24 -2.47
CA ILE A 243 8.81 -16.49 -2.45
C ILE A 243 7.97 -15.22 -2.33
N ALA A 244 6.66 -15.38 -2.56
CA ALA A 244 5.65 -14.35 -2.39
C ALA A 244 5.98 -13.04 -3.15
N PRO A 245 6.19 -13.07 -4.46
CA PRO A 245 6.48 -11.88 -5.24
C PRO A 245 5.29 -10.91 -5.21
N ALA A 246 5.57 -9.64 -4.90
CA ALA A 246 4.59 -8.56 -4.88
C ALA A 246 5.07 -7.40 -5.75
N PRO A 247 4.47 -7.20 -6.93
CA PRO A 247 4.76 -6.03 -7.78
C PRO A 247 4.32 -4.74 -7.10
N THR A 248 5.12 -3.70 -7.26
CA THR A 248 4.84 -2.39 -6.65
C THR A 248 3.92 -1.51 -7.48
N ASN A 249 3.79 -1.80 -8.77
CA ASN A 249 3.02 -0.96 -9.68
C ASN A 249 2.01 -1.78 -10.48
N PRO A 250 0.78 -1.91 -9.97
CA PRO A 250 -0.28 -2.49 -10.78
C PRO A 250 -0.63 -1.61 -11.99
N TYR A 251 -0.51 -0.27 -11.90
CA TYR A 251 -0.83 0.64 -13.00
C TYR A 251 0.25 1.71 -13.16
N ALA A 252 0.89 1.73 -14.33
CA ALA A 252 1.94 2.70 -14.62
C ALA A 252 1.38 4.11 -14.89
N LEU A 253 0.82 4.75 -13.85
CA LEU A 253 0.34 6.12 -13.90
C LEU A 253 1.50 7.09 -13.59
N GLY A 254 2.24 7.48 -14.60
CA GLY A 254 2.98 8.74 -14.65
C GLY A 254 4.40 8.79 -14.09
N SER A 255 4.71 8.28 -12.92
CA SER A 255 6.05 8.38 -12.32
C SER A 255 6.63 7.01 -12.03
N TYR A 256 7.93 6.86 -12.27
CA TYR A 256 8.63 5.59 -12.05
C TYR A 256 9.35 5.63 -10.71
N SER A 257 9.22 4.59 -9.89
CA SER A 257 10.23 4.30 -8.89
C SER A 257 11.56 4.09 -9.63
N GLN A 258 12.60 4.72 -9.20
CA GLN A 258 13.93 4.50 -9.80
C GLN A 258 14.59 3.23 -9.25
N ASN A 259 14.07 2.64 -8.17
CA ASN A 259 14.79 1.65 -7.41
C ASN A 259 14.08 0.29 -7.31
N THR A 260 12.73 0.22 -7.33
CA THR A 260 12.03 -1.03 -7.03
C THR A 260 10.68 -1.13 -7.75
N ASP A 261 10.50 -2.17 -8.57
CA ASP A 261 9.24 -2.52 -9.24
C ASP A 261 8.62 -3.79 -8.68
N LEU A 262 9.41 -4.59 -7.96
CA LEU A 262 9.06 -5.89 -7.45
C LEU A 262 9.73 -6.12 -6.10
N VAL A 263 8.98 -6.61 -5.12
CA VAL A 263 9.51 -7.08 -3.84
C VAL A 263 9.17 -8.56 -3.64
N TRP A 264 9.95 -9.27 -2.83
CA TRP A 264 9.73 -10.67 -2.47
C TRP A 264 10.36 -10.98 -1.12
N ALA A 265 10.02 -12.13 -0.54
CA ALA A 265 10.67 -12.65 0.66
C ALA A 265 11.76 -13.67 0.27
N THR A 266 12.94 -13.57 0.85
CA THR A 266 14.08 -14.47 0.63
C THR A 266 14.71 -14.94 1.94
N ASP A 267 15.10 -16.21 2.05
CA ASP A 267 15.81 -16.77 3.21
C ASP A 267 17.34 -16.74 3.07
N SER A 268 17.85 -15.92 2.15
CA SER A 268 19.28 -15.86 1.79
C SER A 268 20.23 -15.55 2.95
N LEU A 269 19.73 -15.06 4.08
CA LEU A 269 20.52 -14.68 5.25
C LEU A 269 20.21 -15.53 6.50
N GLY A 270 19.50 -16.65 6.33
CA GLY A 270 19.17 -17.60 7.40
C GLY A 270 17.78 -17.40 8.03
N ASN A 271 17.11 -16.28 7.74
CA ASN A 271 15.71 -15.98 8.00
C ASN A 271 15.12 -15.27 6.78
N PHE A 272 13.80 -15.28 6.66
CA PHE A 272 13.17 -14.52 5.58
C PHE A 272 13.30 -13.01 5.80
N GLU A 273 13.73 -12.32 4.74
CA GLU A 273 13.85 -10.87 4.66
C GLU A 273 13.19 -10.38 3.37
N ILE A 274 12.75 -9.14 3.36
CA ILE A 274 12.16 -8.53 2.16
C ILE A 274 13.26 -7.88 1.33
N PHE A 275 13.31 -8.26 0.06
CA PHE A 275 14.19 -7.68 -0.95
C PHE A 275 13.35 -7.05 -2.07
N GLY A 276 13.97 -6.13 -2.80
CA GLY A 276 13.37 -5.47 -3.95
C GLY A 276 14.33 -5.33 -5.13
N THR A 277 13.78 -5.17 -6.34
CA THR A 277 14.55 -4.92 -7.56
C THR A 277 13.74 -4.19 -8.62
N LEU A 278 14.42 -3.68 -9.63
CA LEU A 278 13.82 -3.29 -10.90
C LEU A 278 13.68 -4.52 -11.81
N VAL A 279 12.51 -4.78 -12.35
CA VAL A 279 12.27 -5.94 -13.25
C VAL A 279 13.07 -5.88 -14.54
N ASP A 280 13.47 -4.68 -15.00
CA ASP A 280 14.35 -4.48 -16.16
C ASP A 280 15.84 -4.54 -15.82
N SER A 281 16.22 -4.63 -14.54
CA SER A 281 17.59 -4.71 -14.03
C SER A 281 17.70 -5.58 -12.78
N PRO A 282 17.35 -6.86 -12.85
CA PRO A 282 17.18 -7.73 -11.67
C PRO A 282 18.48 -8.07 -10.94
N SER A 283 19.63 -7.72 -11.52
CA SER A 283 20.94 -7.86 -10.86
C SER A 283 21.18 -6.86 -9.74
N VAL A 284 20.45 -5.73 -9.76
CA VAL A 284 20.53 -4.72 -8.70
C VAL A 284 19.39 -5.01 -7.70
N ARG A 285 19.78 -5.54 -6.54
CA ARG A 285 18.85 -5.91 -5.46
C ARG A 285 19.04 -4.98 -4.28
N GLU A 286 17.94 -4.52 -3.72
CA GLU A 286 17.91 -3.72 -2.49
C GLU A 286 17.35 -4.59 -1.36
N ARG A 287 18.04 -4.63 -0.22
CA ARG A 287 17.52 -5.24 0.99
C ARG A 287 16.63 -4.21 1.70
N ILE A 288 15.35 -4.54 1.83
CA ILE A 288 14.35 -3.66 2.45
C ILE A 288 14.32 -3.87 3.96
N THR A 289 14.37 -5.12 4.43
CA THR A 289 14.39 -5.44 5.87
C THR A 289 15.72 -6.03 6.28
N ALA A 290 16.13 -5.79 7.53
CA ALA A 290 17.42 -6.21 8.07
C ALA A 290 17.33 -6.44 9.58
N ASN A 291 16.77 -7.60 9.98
CA ASN A 291 16.63 -7.96 11.39
C ASN A 291 16.84 -9.47 11.59
N ASP A 292 16.85 -9.93 12.86
CA ASP A 292 17.12 -11.33 13.19
C ASP A 292 15.84 -12.22 13.15
N SER A 293 14.72 -11.68 12.72
CA SER A 293 13.43 -12.38 12.67
C SER A 293 12.90 -12.46 11.24
N SER A 294 12.03 -13.44 10.98
CA SER A 294 11.45 -13.60 9.65
C SER A 294 10.46 -12.48 9.32
N ASP A 295 10.66 -11.88 8.16
CA ASP A 295 9.79 -10.95 7.48
C ASP A 295 9.26 -11.60 6.20
N ALA A 296 7.93 -11.72 6.08
CA ALA A 296 7.29 -12.48 5.00
C ALA A 296 5.99 -11.82 4.52
N GLU A 297 5.36 -12.40 3.49
CA GLU A 297 4.09 -11.94 2.94
C GLU A 297 4.10 -10.46 2.53
N PRO A 298 5.07 -9.99 1.72
CA PRO A 298 5.10 -8.60 1.33
C PRO A 298 3.91 -8.22 0.47
N ALA A 299 3.37 -7.03 0.71
CA ALA A 299 2.47 -6.31 -0.17
C ALA A 299 3.08 -4.95 -0.49
N ALA A 300 3.12 -4.57 -1.76
CA ALA A 300 3.82 -3.36 -2.14
C ALA A 300 3.02 -2.52 -3.13
N LEU A 301 3.21 -1.21 -3.06
CA LEU A 301 2.59 -0.25 -3.94
C LEU A 301 3.56 0.89 -4.23
N ASN A 302 3.80 1.13 -5.51
CA ASN A 302 4.42 2.36 -5.98
C ASN A 302 3.32 3.38 -6.27
N PHE A 303 3.33 4.52 -5.62
CA PHE A 303 2.33 5.54 -5.84
C PHE A 303 2.94 6.78 -6.50
N PRO A 304 2.37 7.20 -7.62
CA PRO A 304 2.72 8.49 -8.18
C PRO A 304 2.16 9.58 -7.28
N LEU A 305 3.01 10.25 -6.52
CA LEU A 305 2.60 11.54 -5.98
C LEU A 305 2.51 12.50 -7.18
N PRO A 306 1.35 13.05 -7.50
CA PRO A 306 1.22 14.07 -8.54
C PRO A 306 1.74 15.40 -7.99
N ILE A 307 3.03 15.44 -7.65
CA ILE A 307 3.69 16.70 -7.32
C ILE A 307 4.28 17.20 -8.63
N ALA A 308 3.59 18.13 -9.24
CA ALA A 308 4.03 18.77 -10.48
C ALA A 308 5.49 19.26 -10.33
N GLY A 309 6.39 18.72 -11.13
CA GLY A 309 7.78 19.15 -11.23
C GLY A 309 8.80 18.42 -10.38
N MET A 310 8.44 17.38 -9.62
CA MET A 310 9.38 16.56 -8.85
C MET A 310 9.57 15.19 -9.48
N ALA A 311 10.73 14.97 -10.10
CA ALA A 311 11.33 13.65 -10.21
C ALA A 311 11.99 13.32 -8.86
N VAL A 312 11.21 13.03 -7.83
CA VAL A 312 11.76 12.53 -6.56
C VAL A 312 11.76 11.01 -6.65
N ASN A 313 12.79 10.36 -6.14
CA ASN A 313 12.74 8.95 -5.79
C ASN A 313 11.51 8.75 -4.91
N GLN A 314 10.45 8.17 -5.47
CA GLN A 314 9.23 7.97 -4.73
C GLN A 314 9.39 6.70 -3.91
N PRO A 315 9.13 6.73 -2.60
CA PRO A 315 9.19 5.53 -1.81
C PRO A 315 8.12 4.56 -2.29
N VAL A 316 8.46 3.29 -2.31
CA VAL A 316 7.50 2.20 -2.43
C VAL A 316 6.90 1.98 -1.05
N LEU A 317 5.57 2.03 -0.93
CA LEU A 317 4.94 1.54 0.27
C LEU A 317 5.02 0.01 0.23
N THR A 318 5.78 -0.56 1.14
CA THR A 318 5.85 -2.01 1.34
C THR A 318 5.37 -2.32 2.74
N ALA A 319 4.41 -3.23 2.88
CA ALA A 319 3.97 -3.77 4.17
C ALA A 319 4.24 -5.28 4.22
N TRP A 320 4.56 -5.81 5.37
CA TRP A 320 4.88 -7.23 5.55
C TRP A 320 4.49 -7.74 6.94
N THR A 321 4.44 -9.06 7.08
CA THR A 321 4.31 -9.75 8.36
C THR A 321 5.70 -9.97 8.94
N SER A 322 5.95 -9.45 10.15
CA SER A 322 7.22 -9.60 10.89
C SER A 322 7.02 -10.33 12.21
N ARG A 323 7.98 -11.16 12.61
CA ARG A 323 7.97 -11.89 13.87
C ARG A 323 8.92 -11.29 14.93
N ARG A 324 9.44 -10.10 14.71
CA ARG A 324 10.46 -9.47 15.59
C ARG A 324 9.98 -9.19 17.02
N ASP A 325 8.67 -9.08 17.23
CA ASP A 325 8.05 -8.84 18.55
C ASP A 325 7.62 -10.14 19.26
N GLY A 326 8.04 -11.32 18.75
CA GLY A 326 7.70 -12.62 19.30
C GLY A 326 6.40 -13.23 18.78
N ASN A 327 5.51 -12.45 18.16
CA ASN A 327 4.32 -12.87 17.42
C ASN A 327 4.27 -12.14 16.08
N PRO A 328 3.54 -12.67 15.09
CA PRO A 328 3.39 -11.99 13.81
C PRO A 328 2.66 -10.66 13.98
N ASN A 329 3.28 -9.58 13.54
CA ASN A 329 2.74 -8.22 13.51
C ASN A 329 2.96 -7.59 12.13
N ILE A 330 2.26 -6.50 11.84
CA ILE A 330 2.39 -5.79 10.57
C ILE A 330 3.36 -4.62 10.71
N TYR A 331 4.35 -4.65 9.82
CA TYR A 331 5.30 -3.57 9.63
C TYR A 331 5.12 -2.98 8.23
N ALA A 332 5.50 -1.75 8.06
CA ALA A 332 5.52 -1.10 6.76
C ALA A 332 6.72 -0.16 6.62
N GLN A 333 7.18 -0.01 5.41
CA GLN A 333 8.16 0.96 4.99
C GLN A 333 7.60 1.82 3.87
N GLY A 334 7.59 3.12 4.11
CA GLY A 334 7.43 4.14 3.09
C GLY A 334 8.72 4.95 3.05
N TRP A 335 8.76 6.07 3.78
CA TRP A 335 10.01 6.82 4.01
C TRP A 335 10.87 6.22 5.13
N TYR A 336 10.23 5.58 6.10
CA TYR A 336 10.87 4.88 7.23
C TYR A 336 10.17 3.56 7.45
N GLU A 337 10.89 2.61 8.03
CA GLU A 337 10.32 1.39 8.55
C GLU A 337 9.64 1.68 9.89
N GLU A 338 8.39 1.25 10.03
CA GLU A 338 7.59 1.44 11.22
C GLU A 338 6.69 0.25 11.50
N ALA A 339 6.42 -0.01 12.77
CA ALA A 339 5.34 -0.91 13.16
C ALA A 339 4.00 -0.27 12.82
N VAL A 340 3.20 -0.95 12.01
CA VAL A 340 1.82 -0.56 11.71
C VAL A 340 0.89 -1.00 12.83
N ASP A 341 1.14 -2.17 13.38
CA ASP A 341 0.44 -2.72 14.54
C ASP A 341 1.40 -3.57 15.38
N THR A 342 1.33 -3.42 16.70
CA THR A 342 2.11 -4.17 17.69
C THR A 342 1.19 -4.88 18.68
N SER A 343 0.06 -5.39 18.22
CA SER A 343 -0.85 -6.18 19.04
C SER A 343 -0.18 -7.46 19.54
N ARG A 344 -0.71 -8.05 20.62
CA ARG A 344 -0.22 -9.36 21.09
C ARG A 344 -0.87 -10.53 20.35
N ALA A 345 -1.66 -10.24 19.34
CA ALA A 345 -2.34 -11.22 18.50
C ALA A 345 -1.45 -11.65 17.32
N THR A 346 -1.96 -12.56 16.50
CA THR A 346 -1.37 -12.90 15.22
C THR A 346 -1.98 -11.99 14.16
N ASP A 347 -1.15 -11.17 13.54
CA ASP A 347 -1.48 -10.30 12.43
C ASP A 347 -0.72 -10.78 11.18
N SER A 348 -1.42 -10.92 10.04
CA SER A 348 -0.83 -11.48 8.82
C SER A 348 -1.59 -11.04 7.56
N HIS A 349 -1.05 -11.39 6.40
CA HIS A 349 -1.63 -11.10 5.08
C HIS A 349 -1.94 -9.62 4.88
N PRO A 350 -0.95 -8.74 5.01
CA PRO A 350 -1.15 -7.33 4.72
C PRO A 350 -1.48 -7.11 3.24
N THR A 351 -2.33 -6.15 2.97
CA THR A 351 -2.59 -5.62 1.63
C THR A 351 -2.59 -4.11 1.69
N VAL A 352 -2.11 -3.47 0.62
CA VAL A 352 -1.90 -2.02 0.58
C VAL A 352 -2.61 -1.40 -0.62
N THR A 353 -3.07 -0.18 -0.45
CA THR A 353 -3.56 0.66 -1.55
C THR A 353 -3.28 2.12 -1.27
N ALA A 354 -3.27 2.92 -2.34
CA ALA A 354 -3.22 4.37 -2.23
C ALA A 354 -4.09 5.00 -3.30
N PHE A 355 -4.80 6.05 -2.94
CA PHE A 355 -5.71 6.75 -3.85
C PHE A 355 -5.88 8.21 -3.45
N ILE A 356 -6.37 9.03 -4.39
CA ILE A 356 -6.62 10.45 -4.15
C ILE A 356 -8.07 10.63 -3.74
N HIS A 357 -8.27 11.19 -2.56
CA HIS A 357 -9.55 11.73 -2.14
C HIS A 357 -9.36 13.23 -1.88
N ASN A 358 -9.57 14.03 -2.93
CA ASN A 358 -9.22 15.45 -2.96
C ASN A 358 -9.74 16.21 -1.71
N PRO A 359 -8.88 16.92 -0.96
CA PRO A 359 -7.50 17.28 -1.31
C PRO A 359 -6.43 16.34 -0.76
N TYR A 360 -6.78 15.14 -0.34
CA TYR A 360 -5.86 14.22 0.34
C TYR A 360 -5.44 13.06 -0.56
N PHE A 361 -4.19 12.66 -0.42
CA PHE A 361 -3.69 11.38 -0.85
C PHE A 361 -3.74 10.43 0.34
N CYS A 362 -4.49 9.34 0.23
CA CYS A 362 -4.71 8.37 1.29
C CYS A 362 -3.96 7.08 0.99
N MET A 363 -3.21 6.57 1.96
CA MET A 363 -2.57 5.25 1.91
C MET A 363 -3.18 4.37 2.99
N TRP A 364 -3.63 3.18 2.61
CA TRP A 364 -4.18 2.20 3.52
C TRP A 364 -3.32 0.95 3.59
N VAL A 365 -3.17 0.42 4.79
CA VAL A 365 -2.72 -0.94 5.06
C VAL A 365 -3.87 -1.67 5.73
N VAL A 366 -4.25 -2.84 5.21
CA VAL A 366 -5.31 -3.70 5.75
C VAL A 366 -4.73 -5.09 5.95
N TRP A 367 -5.09 -5.76 7.04
CA TRP A 367 -4.60 -7.10 7.37
C TRP A 367 -5.64 -7.91 8.13
N GLN A 368 -5.39 -9.20 8.29
CA GLN A 368 -6.19 -10.07 9.14
C GLN A 368 -5.54 -10.23 10.53
N SER A 369 -6.36 -10.24 11.58
CA SER A 369 -5.93 -10.33 12.97
C SER A 369 -6.88 -11.19 13.79
N ASN A 370 -6.36 -12.01 14.71
CA ASN A 370 -7.15 -12.83 15.62
C ASN A 370 -7.31 -12.24 17.03
N ARG A 371 -7.06 -10.93 17.20
CA ARG A 371 -7.05 -10.22 18.50
C ARG A 371 -8.37 -10.29 19.28
N ASP A 372 -9.46 -10.53 18.60
CA ASP A 372 -10.82 -10.61 19.21
C ASP A 372 -11.30 -12.06 19.40
N GLY A 373 -10.40 -13.05 19.31
CA GLY A 373 -10.71 -14.47 19.50
C GLY A 373 -11.12 -15.20 18.22
N ASN A 374 -11.46 -14.47 17.16
CA ASN A 374 -11.66 -14.96 15.79
C ASN A 374 -10.97 -14.02 14.81
N TRP A 375 -10.80 -14.46 13.57
CA TRP A 375 -10.13 -13.65 12.56
C TRP A 375 -11.02 -12.51 12.06
N ASN A 376 -10.52 -11.28 12.15
CA ASN A 376 -11.16 -10.08 11.65
C ASN A 376 -10.17 -9.27 10.81
N LEU A 377 -10.72 -8.40 9.97
CA LEU A 377 -9.90 -7.44 9.22
C LEU A 377 -9.76 -6.16 10.04
N PHE A 378 -8.53 -5.72 10.12
CA PHE A 378 -8.13 -4.44 10.68
C PHE A 378 -7.40 -3.63 9.61
N GLY A 379 -7.37 -2.34 9.78
CA GLY A 379 -6.64 -1.46 8.89
C GLY A 379 -6.33 -0.13 9.54
N THR A 380 -5.34 0.52 9.00
CA THR A 380 -5.02 1.91 9.33
C THR A 380 -4.65 2.66 8.06
N TYR A 381 -4.67 3.97 8.12
CA TYR A 381 -4.33 4.80 6.98
C TYR A 381 -3.52 6.01 7.40
N THR A 382 -2.73 6.49 6.49
CA THR A 382 -2.15 7.83 6.58
C THR A 382 -2.60 8.67 5.39
N GLN A 383 -2.71 9.97 5.60
CA GLN A 383 -3.15 10.87 4.54
C GLN A 383 -2.24 12.09 4.45
N PHE A 384 -2.04 12.57 3.24
CA PHE A 384 -1.25 13.76 2.95
C PHE A 384 -2.09 14.73 2.12
N SER A 385 -2.01 16.02 2.44
CA SER A 385 -2.65 17.04 1.59
C SER A 385 -1.91 17.12 0.26
N VAL A 386 -2.64 16.92 -0.84
CA VAL A 386 -2.14 17.16 -2.20
C VAL A 386 -2.54 18.57 -2.56
N GLY A 387 -1.60 19.51 -2.55
CA GLY A 387 -1.87 20.88 -2.99
C GLY A 387 -2.17 20.89 -4.49
N ILE A 388 -3.44 20.72 -4.88
CA ILE A 388 -3.90 21.03 -6.22
C ILE A 388 -4.42 22.45 -6.15
N GLU A 389 -3.69 23.41 -6.73
CA GLU A 389 -4.25 24.72 -7.06
C GLU A 389 -5.30 24.52 -8.17
N GLY A 390 -6.57 24.45 -7.76
CA GLY A 390 -7.73 24.50 -8.62
C GLY A 390 -8.56 25.71 -8.19
N GLU A 391 -8.64 26.73 -9.03
CA GLU A 391 -9.63 27.82 -8.91
C GLU A 391 -11.03 27.21 -8.81
N GLY A 392 -11.76 27.50 -7.73
CA GLY A 392 -13.13 27.02 -7.54
C GLY A 392 -13.76 27.59 -6.27
N GLN A 393 -14.63 28.53 -6.45
CA GLN A 393 -15.51 29.23 -5.55
C GLN A 393 -16.00 28.48 -4.31
N GLY A 394 -15.90 29.19 -3.21
CA GLY A 394 -16.64 29.24 -1.95
C GLY A 394 -17.58 28.12 -1.52
N HIS A 395 -17.24 27.54 -0.36
CA HIS A 395 -18.24 27.24 0.65
C HIS A 395 -17.63 27.43 2.05
N HIS A 396 -18.33 28.23 2.85
CA HIS A 396 -18.04 28.48 4.26
C HIS A 396 -18.26 27.23 5.12
N GLY A 397 -17.28 26.90 5.98
CA GLY A 397 -17.52 26.02 7.13
C GLY A 397 -16.39 25.12 7.52
N ARG A 398 -15.60 25.55 8.53
CA ARG A 398 -14.56 24.97 9.36
C ARG A 398 -13.13 25.30 8.97
N SER A 399 -12.43 25.97 9.88
CA SER A 399 -11.02 26.33 9.77
C SER A 399 -10.16 25.07 9.78
N GLU A 400 -9.72 24.64 8.60
CA GLU A 400 -8.77 23.55 8.45
C GLU A 400 -7.35 24.10 8.47
N ASN A 401 -6.45 23.42 9.18
CA ASN A 401 -5.03 23.74 9.20
C ASN A 401 -4.45 23.45 7.80
N ARG A 402 -4.28 24.47 6.99
CA ARG A 402 -3.78 24.33 5.62
C ARG A 402 -2.55 25.18 5.39
N LEU A 403 -1.53 24.57 4.76
CA LEU A 403 -0.34 25.27 4.25
C LEU A 403 -0.56 25.65 2.78
N ILE A 404 -0.31 26.90 2.45
CA ILE A 404 -0.23 27.42 1.08
C ILE A 404 1.19 27.97 0.89
N ALA A 405 2.05 27.24 0.20
CA ALA A 405 3.40 27.69 -0.11
C ALA A 405 3.67 27.50 -1.60
N SER A 406 4.48 28.38 -2.17
CA SER A 406 5.09 28.08 -3.48
C SER A 406 6.02 26.87 -3.31
N SER A 407 5.81 25.81 -4.06
CA SER A 407 6.73 24.69 -4.08
C SER A 407 7.38 24.62 -5.47
N PRO A 408 8.70 24.60 -5.59
CA PRO A 408 9.66 24.62 -4.50
C PRO A 408 9.80 25.98 -3.80
N TYR A 409 10.09 25.96 -2.51
CA TYR A 409 10.34 27.14 -1.70
C TYR A 409 11.78 27.65 -1.92
N ARG A 410 11.95 28.94 -2.11
CA ARG A 410 13.26 29.59 -2.13
C ARG A 410 13.44 30.47 -0.88
N PRO A 411 14.67 30.57 -0.33
CA PRO A 411 14.92 31.42 0.83
C PRO A 411 14.36 32.84 0.64
N GLY A 412 13.61 33.30 1.64
CA GLY A 412 12.92 34.59 1.59
C GLY A 412 11.55 34.59 0.92
N GLY A 413 11.10 33.43 0.37
CA GLY A 413 9.76 33.26 -0.13
C GLY A 413 8.70 33.38 0.96
N ARG A 414 7.44 33.51 0.58
CA ARG A 414 6.32 33.57 1.52
C ARG A 414 5.64 32.24 1.65
N VAL A 415 5.28 31.90 2.89
CA VAL A 415 4.47 30.72 3.21
C VAL A 415 3.22 31.22 3.94
N THR A 416 2.05 30.83 3.45
CA THR A 416 0.76 31.16 4.05
C THR A 416 0.16 29.92 4.70
N PHE A 417 -0.35 30.08 5.93
CA PHE A 417 -1.12 29.07 6.63
C PHE A 417 -2.57 29.53 6.81
N LEU A 418 -3.50 28.61 6.63
CA LEU A 418 -4.86 28.72 7.13
C LEU A 418 -4.94 27.93 8.44
N LEU A 419 -5.06 28.61 9.56
CA LEU A 419 -5.10 28.03 10.90
C LEU A 419 -6.34 28.54 11.63
N PRO A 420 -6.84 27.80 12.65
CA PRO A 420 -7.88 28.31 13.53
C PRO A 420 -7.48 29.70 14.07
N ASP A 421 -8.45 30.61 14.03
CA ASP A 421 -8.21 32.00 14.45
C ASP A 421 -7.79 32.05 15.93
N GLY A 422 -6.72 32.75 16.23
CA GLY A 422 -6.20 32.86 17.59
C GLY A 422 -4.85 33.57 17.64
N GLY A 423 -4.84 34.75 18.30
CA GLY A 423 -3.64 35.56 18.50
C GLY A 423 -3.10 36.24 17.24
N MET A 424 -2.16 37.16 17.44
CA MET A 424 -1.49 37.91 16.36
C MET A 424 -0.34 37.13 15.70
N ARG A 425 0.16 36.11 16.37
CA ARG A 425 1.27 35.25 15.92
C ARG A 425 0.99 33.80 16.24
N LYS A 426 1.51 32.88 15.43
CA LYS A 426 1.53 31.43 15.66
C LYS A 426 2.96 30.93 15.56
N SER A 427 3.38 30.13 16.53
CA SER A 427 4.66 29.44 16.49
C SER A 427 4.65 28.31 15.45
N LEU A 428 5.75 28.17 14.73
CA LEU A 428 6.01 27.13 13.72
C LEU A 428 7.31 26.43 14.04
N HIS A 429 7.24 25.11 14.22
CA HIS A 429 8.40 24.27 14.42
C HIS A 429 8.85 23.68 13.08
N PHE A 430 10.16 23.73 12.80
CA PHE A 430 10.79 23.19 11.62
C PHE A 430 11.59 21.94 11.97
N PHE A 431 11.47 20.91 11.16
CA PHE A 431 12.16 19.64 11.35
C PHE A 431 12.85 19.21 10.07
N ASP A 432 13.98 18.51 10.20
CA ASP A 432 14.61 17.78 9.09
C ASP A 432 13.90 16.46 8.81
N LEU A 433 14.45 15.70 7.86
CA LEU A 433 13.95 14.36 7.48
C LEU A 433 14.08 13.33 8.62
N GLN A 434 14.96 13.55 9.58
CA GLN A 434 15.17 12.70 10.75
C GLN A 434 14.28 13.09 11.95
N GLY A 435 13.40 14.09 11.76
CA GLY A 435 12.55 14.61 12.83
C GLY A 435 13.28 15.49 13.85
N LYS A 436 14.56 15.85 13.60
CA LYS A 436 15.30 16.77 14.42
C LYS A 436 14.71 18.18 14.28
N LEU A 437 14.42 18.81 15.41
CA LEU A 437 13.99 20.21 15.43
C LEU A 437 15.14 21.11 14.95
N LEU A 438 14.90 21.83 13.88
CA LEU A 438 15.86 22.77 13.28
C LEU A 438 15.64 24.20 13.74
N GLY A 439 14.42 24.51 14.18
CA GLY A 439 14.11 25.83 14.62
C GLY A 439 12.64 26.10 14.91
N GLU A 440 12.39 27.21 15.58
CA GLU A 440 11.09 27.79 15.80
C GLU A 440 11.01 29.16 15.11
N HIS A 441 9.96 29.35 14.32
CA HIS A 441 9.67 30.61 13.64
C HIS A 441 8.24 31.05 13.94
N TYR A 442 7.93 32.31 13.66
CA TYR A 442 6.63 32.87 13.92
C TYR A 442 5.95 33.32 12.63
N ALA A 443 4.72 32.82 12.40
CA ALA A 443 3.85 33.32 11.37
C ALA A 443 2.99 34.47 11.91
N GLU A 444 2.92 35.57 11.17
CA GLU A 444 2.11 36.74 11.52
C GLU A 444 0.72 36.64 10.92
N ARG A 445 -0.28 37.05 11.68
CA ARG A 445 -1.66 37.12 11.22
C ARG A 445 -1.83 38.25 10.19
N LYS A 446 -2.28 37.91 8.98
CA LYS A 446 -2.58 38.85 7.90
C LYS A 446 -4.10 39.07 7.70
N ALA A 447 -4.90 38.09 8.08
CA ALA A 447 -6.36 38.13 8.08
C ALA A 447 -6.93 37.12 9.10
N PRO A 448 -8.22 37.12 9.44
CA PRO A 448 -8.83 36.06 10.24
C PRO A 448 -8.53 34.68 9.67
N GLY A 449 -7.90 33.83 10.48
CA GLY A 449 -7.51 32.46 10.08
C GLY A 449 -6.34 32.37 9.09
N ARG A 450 -5.77 33.49 8.66
CA ARG A 450 -4.65 33.52 7.70
C ARG A 450 -3.39 34.08 8.34
N TYR A 451 -2.31 33.25 8.32
CA TYR A 451 -1.00 33.57 8.87
C TYR A 451 0.08 33.43 7.79
N GLU A 452 1.05 34.35 7.78
CA GLU A 452 2.15 34.34 6.82
C GLU A 452 3.49 34.41 7.56
N PHE A 453 4.50 33.70 7.02
CA PHE A 453 5.88 33.86 7.44
C PHE A 453 6.82 33.78 6.24
N SER A 454 8.04 34.25 6.41
CA SER A 454 9.12 34.10 5.44
C SER A 454 10.31 33.44 6.12
N TRP A 455 10.84 32.38 5.51
CA TRP A 455 11.99 31.65 6.03
C TRP A 455 13.23 31.89 5.16
N ASN A 456 14.36 32.13 5.80
CA ASN A 456 15.63 32.36 5.13
C ASN A 456 16.37 31.05 4.74
N GLY A 457 15.81 29.88 5.04
CA GLY A 457 16.40 28.57 4.77
C GLY A 457 17.59 28.26 5.71
N ARG A 458 17.57 28.76 6.95
CA ARG A 458 18.61 28.56 7.96
C ARG A 458 18.02 27.90 9.21
N ASP A 459 18.87 27.23 9.98
CA ASP A 459 18.54 26.68 11.31
C ASP A 459 18.57 27.76 12.40
N GLN A 460 18.39 27.37 13.67
CA GLN A 460 18.43 28.26 14.84
C GLN A 460 19.80 28.87 15.10
N GLU A 461 20.89 28.22 14.63
CA GLU A 461 22.26 28.65 14.77
C GLU A 461 22.70 29.50 13.56
N ASP A 462 21.75 29.90 12.71
CA ASP A 462 21.95 30.65 11.47
C ASP A 462 22.81 29.95 10.43
N HIS A 463 22.94 28.61 10.48
CA HIS A 463 23.59 27.84 9.47
C HIS A 463 22.68 27.62 8.27
N PRO A 464 23.17 27.75 7.04
CA PRO A 464 22.40 27.52 5.84
C PRO A 464 22.07 26.04 5.69
N LEU A 465 20.77 25.71 5.60
CA LEU A 465 20.31 24.35 5.37
C LEU A 465 20.43 23.98 3.88
N PRO A 466 20.81 22.74 3.54
CA PRO A 466 20.92 22.29 2.14
C PRO A 466 19.55 22.28 1.44
N SER A 467 19.55 22.27 0.10
CA SER A 467 18.34 21.99 -0.67
C SER A 467 17.80 20.61 -0.27
N GLY A 468 16.52 20.53 0.05
CA GLY A 468 15.92 19.30 0.56
C GLY A 468 14.52 19.47 1.09
N LEU A 469 13.94 18.39 1.56
CA LEU A 469 12.61 18.35 2.17
C LEU A 469 12.72 18.65 3.67
N TYR A 470 11.86 19.55 4.14
CA TYR A 470 11.71 19.93 5.54
C TYR A 470 10.24 19.83 5.96
N PHE A 471 10.02 19.73 7.27
CA PHE A 471 8.67 19.66 7.82
C PHE A 471 8.40 20.84 8.71
N LEU A 472 7.17 21.35 8.66
CA LEU A 472 6.68 22.44 9.48
C LEU A 472 5.45 22.00 10.26
N ARG A 473 5.40 22.33 11.52
CA ARG A 473 4.25 22.07 12.37
C ARG A 473 3.86 23.36 13.12
N PRO A 474 2.65 23.91 12.87
CA PRO A 474 2.12 24.97 13.71
C PRO A 474 1.92 24.46 15.15
N GLU A 475 2.23 25.30 16.14
CA GLU A 475 2.01 24.98 17.54
C GLU A 475 0.54 24.62 17.82
N GLY A 476 0.31 23.53 18.54
CA GLY A 476 -1.02 23.00 18.83
C GLY A 476 -1.71 22.31 17.65
N SER A 477 -1.04 22.19 16.49
CA SER A 477 -1.55 21.42 15.34
C SER A 477 -0.99 20.00 15.35
N PRO A 478 -1.82 18.97 15.12
CA PRO A 478 -1.34 17.62 14.88
C PRO A 478 -0.79 17.45 13.45
N VAL A 479 -0.97 18.45 12.58
CA VAL A 479 -0.65 18.33 11.15
C VAL A 479 0.78 18.81 10.88
N LEU A 480 1.58 17.95 10.26
CA LEU A 480 2.89 18.26 9.70
C LEU A 480 2.76 18.66 8.23
N HIS A 481 3.30 19.83 7.90
CA HIS A 481 3.33 20.34 6.53
C HIS A 481 4.73 20.19 5.95
N ARG A 482 4.82 19.89 4.67
CA ARG A 482 6.09 19.72 3.96
C ARG A 482 6.49 21.01 3.26
N LEU A 483 7.79 21.29 3.25
CA LEU A 483 8.38 22.41 2.53
C LEU A 483 9.64 21.91 1.78
N LEU A 484 9.65 21.98 0.46
CA LEU A 484 10.84 21.72 -0.34
C LEU A 484 11.66 23.01 -0.47
N LEU A 485 12.81 23.04 0.16
CA LEU A 485 13.77 24.14 0.04
C LEU A 485 14.66 23.93 -1.18
N LEU A 486 14.71 24.90 -2.09
CA LEU A 486 15.71 24.98 -3.16
C LEU A 486 16.56 26.24 -2.97
N ARG A 487 17.87 26.04 -3.01
CA ARG A 487 18.89 27.12 -3.04
C ARG A 487 19.40 27.34 -4.42
#